data_07963eafbef10d6869c66e4bfd65641b
#
_entry.id   07963eafbef10d6869c66e4bfd65641b
#
_cell.length_a   1.000
_cell.length_b   1.000
_cell.length_c   1.000
_cell.angle_alpha   90.00
_cell.angle_beta   90.00
_cell.angle_gamma   90.00
#
_symmetry.space_group_name_H-M   'P 1'
#
loop_
_entity.id
_entity.type
_entity.pdbx_description
1 polymer ?
#
loop_
_entity_poly.entity_id
_entity_poly.type
_entity_poly.pdbx_seq_one_letter_code
_entity_poly.pdbx_strand_id
1 'polypeptide(L)'
;MARAEGALFGPLEGFLVDRLGARRMVLIGFTIMGLGFLFFSQTREIWHFYAAYVMISFGSGVGGWIPMITMVNNWFSKRRAIAMAMAVSGVQFGGFLVPVMALGIESSGFRMTTFGIGVCLLAVVYPVSRLIRNRPEEHGLTPDGLAMPVTGTSPRPDSSPEDTETAGNDMTPHQALKTVAFWAIVVARTTSVVSIVSMAVHLVPKLTDTGMSLVTANLVVMTYTTLAIPSGLLAGIIADRTSTTGVLFMCLLLQAVSVAVLAVSDSLGLALVFAVMYGIGFGGRVPLLTAIIGDYFGRRHFGTILGINMIPSNVAMIVAPLFAGYMFDINQSYFVPFVAFSVLGFLGTFAILFAKRPTYFVQS
;
A
#
# COMPACT_ATOMS: atom_id res chain seq x y z
N MET A 1 -3.28 -1.50 -17.69
CA MET A 1 -3.49 -2.96 -17.58
C MET A 1 -3.15 -3.49 -16.19
N ALA A 2 -1.95 -3.37 -15.63
CA ALA A 2 -1.60 -3.87 -14.28
C ALA A 2 -2.53 -3.40 -13.14
N ARG A 3 -3.08 -2.19 -13.23
CA ARG A 3 -4.01 -1.64 -12.22
C ARG A 3 -5.41 -2.25 -12.29
N ALA A 4 -5.87 -2.61 -13.49
CA ALA A 4 -7.14 -3.30 -13.69
C ALA A 4 -7.09 -4.74 -13.16
N GLU A 5 -5.93 -5.38 -13.27
CA GLU A 5 -5.67 -6.71 -12.73
C GLU A 5 -5.85 -6.75 -11.20
N GLY A 6 -5.24 -5.80 -10.47
CA GLY A 6 -5.39 -5.71 -9.02
C GLY A 6 -6.84 -5.48 -8.56
N ALA A 7 -7.69 -4.83 -9.36
CA ALA A 7 -9.11 -4.67 -9.06
C ALA A 7 -9.89 -5.99 -9.17
N LEU A 8 -9.54 -6.81 -10.16
CA LEU A 8 -10.22 -8.08 -10.42
C LEU A 8 -9.70 -9.21 -9.51
N PHE A 9 -8.39 -9.29 -9.32
CA PHE A 9 -7.76 -10.41 -8.61
C PHE A 9 -7.46 -10.14 -7.14
N GLY A 10 -7.51 -8.88 -6.67
CA GLY A 10 -7.22 -8.55 -5.27
C GLY A 10 -7.97 -9.39 -4.23
N PRO A 11 -9.30 -9.60 -4.34
CA PRO A 11 -10.03 -10.48 -3.43
C PRO A 11 -9.61 -11.94 -3.54
N LEU A 12 -9.30 -12.42 -4.75
CA LEU A 12 -8.81 -13.77 -4.99
C LEU A 12 -7.43 -13.97 -4.39
N GLU A 13 -6.53 -13.01 -4.58
CA GLU A 13 -5.19 -13.00 -3.97
C GLU A 13 -5.27 -13.01 -2.45
N GLY A 14 -6.17 -12.17 -1.89
CA GLY A 14 -6.43 -12.12 -0.45
C GLY A 14 -6.96 -13.45 0.09
N PHE A 15 -7.91 -14.08 -0.58
CA PHE A 15 -8.41 -15.39 -0.22
C PHE A 15 -7.34 -16.48 -0.31
N LEU A 16 -6.54 -16.46 -1.38
CA LEU A 16 -5.47 -17.42 -1.57
C LEU A 16 -4.38 -17.29 -0.51
N VAL A 17 -3.99 -16.06 -0.12
CA VAL A 17 -2.98 -15.87 0.94
C VAL A 17 -3.47 -16.34 2.29
N ASP A 18 -4.74 -16.11 2.62
CA ASP A 18 -5.33 -16.58 3.89
C ASP A 18 -5.34 -18.12 3.95
N ARG A 19 -5.46 -18.81 2.80
CA ARG A 19 -5.52 -20.26 2.70
C ARG A 19 -4.16 -20.94 2.51
N LEU A 20 -3.32 -20.41 1.61
CA LEU A 20 -2.03 -21.02 1.22
C LEU A 20 -0.86 -20.51 2.06
N GLY A 21 -1.03 -19.35 2.68
CA GLY A 21 0.01 -18.63 3.42
C GLY A 21 0.92 -17.80 2.52
N ALA A 22 1.51 -16.76 3.10
CA ALA A 22 2.36 -15.78 2.41
C ALA A 22 3.57 -16.44 1.72
N ARG A 23 4.21 -17.43 2.37
CA ARG A 23 5.39 -18.12 1.85
C ARG A 23 5.15 -18.75 0.48
N ARG A 24 4.04 -19.50 0.33
CA ARG A 24 3.71 -20.17 -0.93
C ARG A 24 3.32 -19.16 -1.99
N MET A 25 2.57 -18.15 -1.63
CA MET A 25 2.14 -17.08 -2.53
C MET A 25 3.34 -16.30 -3.08
N VAL A 26 4.30 -15.92 -2.23
CA VAL A 26 5.55 -15.27 -2.65
C VAL A 26 6.34 -16.17 -3.60
N LEU A 27 6.51 -17.46 -3.27
CA LEU A 27 7.23 -18.39 -4.13
C LEU A 27 6.58 -18.52 -5.52
N ILE A 28 5.26 -18.74 -5.57
CA ILE A 28 4.51 -18.89 -6.83
C ILE A 28 4.55 -17.57 -7.62
N GLY A 29 4.22 -16.45 -7.00
CA GLY A 29 4.11 -15.16 -7.67
C GLY A 29 5.44 -14.68 -8.25
N PHE A 30 6.52 -14.71 -7.48
CA PHE A 30 7.83 -14.32 -7.97
C PHE A 30 8.42 -15.32 -8.98
N THR A 31 8.06 -16.60 -8.91
CA THR A 31 8.42 -17.57 -9.96
C THR A 31 7.73 -17.22 -11.28
N ILE A 32 6.42 -16.94 -11.25
CA ILE A 32 5.67 -16.50 -12.45
C ILE A 32 6.27 -15.19 -12.99
N MET A 33 6.59 -14.23 -12.11
CA MET A 33 7.18 -12.96 -12.48
C MET A 33 8.56 -13.15 -13.11
N GLY A 34 9.42 -13.99 -12.53
CA GLY A 34 10.75 -14.31 -13.08
C GLY A 34 10.68 -14.97 -14.46
N LEU A 35 9.78 -15.95 -14.65
CA LEU A 35 9.50 -16.57 -15.95
C LEU A 35 8.94 -15.53 -16.94
N GLY A 36 8.09 -14.63 -16.48
CA GLY A 36 7.59 -13.52 -17.28
C GLY A 36 8.72 -12.60 -17.80
N PHE A 37 9.71 -12.27 -16.96
CA PHE A 37 10.89 -11.50 -17.39
C PHE A 37 11.76 -12.27 -18.38
N LEU A 38 11.95 -13.59 -18.21
CA LEU A 38 12.65 -14.42 -19.18
C LEU A 38 11.93 -14.43 -20.54
N PHE A 39 10.60 -14.55 -20.51
CA PHE A 39 9.80 -14.48 -21.73
C PHE A 39 9.84 -13.08 -22.36
N PHE A 40 9.84 -12.02 -21.52
CA PHE A 40 9.97 -10.63 -21.97
C PHE A 40 11.28 -10.35 -22.69
N SER A 41 12.37 -11.00 -22.27
CA SER A 41 13.68 -10.88 -22.93
C SER A 41 13.71 -11.40 -24.37
N GLN A 42 12.79 -12.30 -24.71
CA GLN A 42 12.68 -12.93 -26.03
C GLN A 42 11.61 -12.30 -26.93
N THR A 43 11.03 -11.18 -26.50
CA THR A 43 9.98 -10.48 -27.25
C THR A 43 10.44 -10.10 -28.66
N ARG A 44 9.70 -10.55 -29.66
CA ARG A 44 9.90 -10.23 -31.10
C ARG A 44 8.67 -9.54 -31.69
N GLU A 45 7.49 -9.80 -31.16
CA GLU A 45 6.21 -9.33 -31.63
C GLU A 45 5.43 -8.65 -30.49
N ILE A 46 4.49 -7.79 -30.83
CA ILE A 46 3.70 -7.04 -29.86
C ILE A 46 2.88 -7.96 -28.93
N TRP A 47 2.45 -9.11 -29.41
CA TRP A 47 1.70 -10.08 -28.61
C TRP A 47 2.55 -10.74 -27.53
N HIS A 48 3.83 -11.02 -27.84
CA HIS A 48 4.79 -11.52 -26.85
C HIS A 48 5.00 -10.49 -25.73
N PHE A 49 5.05 -9.19 -26.10
CA PHE A 49 5.14 -8.10 -25.13
C PHE A 49 3.93 -8.08 -24.16
N TYR A 50 2.71 -8.14 -24.71
CA TYR A 50 1.52 -8.15 -23.85
C TYR A 50 1.42 -9.41 -22.99
N ALA A 51 1.73 -10.57 -23.51
CA ALA A 51 1.71 -11.83 -22.76
C ALA A 51 2.73 -11.82 -21.61
N ALA A 52 3.98 -11.41 -21.89
CA ALA A 52 5.02 -11.25 -20.87
C ALA A 52 4.60 -10.24 -19.79
N TYR A 53 4.05 -9.10 -20.21
CA TYR A 53 3.59 -8.06 -19.29
C TYR A 53 2.47 -8.56 -18.37
N VAL A 54 1.50 -9.30 -18.90
CA VAL A 54 0.44 -9.93 -18.09
C VAL A 54 1.02 -10.93 -17.09
N MET A 55 2.00 -11.77 -17.51
CA MET A 55 2.67 -12.71 -16.60
C MET A 55 3.40 -11.98 -15.47
N ILE A 56 4.15 -10.93 -15.79
CA ILE A 56 4.89 -10.13 -14.79
C ILE A 56 3.93 -9.47 -13.82
N SER A 57 2.87 -8.83 -14.32
CA SER A 57 1.85 -8.18 -13.51
C SER A 57 1.15 -9.17 -12.58
N PHE A 58 0.66 -10.29 -13.12
CA PHE A 58 -0.01 -11.32 -12.35
C PHE A 58 0.92 -11.92 -11.27
N GLY A 59 2.16 -12.24 -11.64
CA GLY A 59 3.16 -12.72 -10.69
C GLY A 59 3.44 -11.71 -9.56
N SER A 60 3.53 -10.42 -9.91
CA SER A 60 3.71 -9.33 -8.95
C SER A 60 2.50 -9.16 -8.01
N GLY A 61 1.28 -9.32 -8.51
CA GLY A 61 0.05 -9.31 -7.69
C GLY A 61 0.05 -10.45 -6.70
N VAL A 62 0.15 -11.68 -7.21
CA VAL A 62 0.08 -12.91 -6.41
C VAL A 62 1.19 -13.00 -5.35
N GLY A 63 2.41 -12.59 -5.65
CA GLY A 63 3.56 -12.70 -4.72
C GLY A 63 3.89 -11.43 -3.96
N GLY A 64 3.31 -10.29 -4.34
CA GLY A 64 3.76 -8.97 -3.90
C GLY A 64 3.07 -8.46 -2.64
N TRP A 65 2.22 -7.44 -2.82
CA TRP A 65 1.72 -6.60 -1.73
C TRP A 65 0.90 -7.36 -0.67
N ILE A 66 -0.17 -8.05 -1.08
CA ILE A 66 -1.10 -8.68 -0.13
C ILE A 66 -0.42 -9.77 0.72
N PRO A 67 0.36 -10.72 0.14
CA PRO A 67 1.07 -11.72 0.93
C PRO A 67 2.06 -11.13 1.94
N MET A 68 2.84 -10.14 1.52
CA MET A 68 3.85 -9.51 2.40
C MET A 68 3.21 -8.80 3.59
N ILE A 69 2.16 -8.03 3.33
CA ILE A 69 1.45 -7.30 4.38
C ILE A 69 0.66 -8.25 5.30
N THR A 70 0.09 -9.32 4.76
CA THR A 70 -0.58 -10.36 5.56
C THR A 70 0.40 -11.04 6.51
N MET A 71 1.62 -11.34 6.04
CA MET A 71 2.66 -11.88 6.90
C MET A 71 2.99 -10.93 8.05
N VAL A 72 3.21 -9.64 7.76
CA VAL A 72 3.49 -8.63 8.79
C VAL A 72 2.34 -8.53 9.78
N ASN A 73 1.09 -8.53 9.31
CA ASN A 73 -0.09 -8.52 10.17
C ASN A 73 -0.17 -9.74 11.12
N ASN A 74 0.28 -10.91 10.66
CA ASN A 74 0.28 -12.12 11.47
C ASN A 74 1.35 -12.09 12.59
N TRP A 75 2.50 -11.47 12.33
CA TRP A 75 3.63 -11.45 13.26
C TRP A 75 3.55 -10.32 14.29
N PHE A 76 2.89 -9.20 13.98
CA PHE A 76 2.85 -8.02 14.85
C PHE A 76 1.41 -7.68 15.25
N SER A 77 1.21 -7.42 16.55
CA SER A 77 -0.04 -6.98 17.14
C SER A 77 0.14 -5.61 17.81
N LYS A 78 0.96 -5.51 18.86
CA LYS A 78 1.21 -4.26 19.60
C LYS A 78 2.04 -3.23 18.80
N ARG A 79 2.91 -3.71 17.90
CA ARG A 79 3.80 -2.88 17.06
C ARG A 79 3.44 -2.96 15.58
N ARG A 80 2.15 -3.11 15.30
CA ARG A 80 1.66 -3.35 13.93
C ARG A 80 1.91 -2.18 13.00
N ALA A 81 1.64 -0.93 13.46
CA ALA A 81 1.76 0.24 12.62
C ALA A 81 3.22 0.50 12.19
N ILE A 82 4.19 0.39 13.11
CA ILE A 82 5.61 0.53 12.75
C ILE A 82 6.09 -0.62 11.86
N ALA A 83 5.66 -1.86 12.13
CA ALA A 83 6.03 -3.00 11.29
C ALA A 83 5.51 -2.86 9.86
N MET A 84 4.26 -2.37 9.69
CA MET A 84 3.70 -2.00 8.39
C MET A 84 4.48 -0.86 7.73
N ALA A 85 4.87 0.16 8.49
CA ALA A 85 5.67 1.28 7.98
C ALA A 85 7.04 0.82 7.47
N MET A 86 7.71 -0.08 8.17
CA MET A 86 8.97 -0.68 7.72
C MET A 86 8.80 -1.49 6.45
N ALA A 87 7.74 -2.31 6.34
CA ALA A 87 7.45 -3.08 5.14
C ALA A 87 7.17 -2.17 3.93
N VAL A 88 6.37 -1.11 4.12
CA VAL A 88 6.07 -0.12 3.07
C VAL A 88 7.32 0.64 2.63
N SER A 89 8.22 0.99 3.56
CA SER A 89 9.50 1.65 3.22
C SER A 89 10.33 0.82 2.26
N GLY A 90 10.30 -0.51 2.36
CA GLY A 90 10.97 -1.42 1.42
C GLY A 90 10.52 -1.22 -0.04
N VAL A 91 9.24 -0.94 -0.27
CA VAL A 91 8.71 -0.64 -1.62
C VAL A 91 9.31 0.65 -2.17
N GLN A 92 9.49 1.66 -1.32
CA GLN A 92 10.06 2.94 -1.73
C GLN A 92 11.56 2.79 -2.08
N PHE A 93 12.29 1.94 -1.35
CA PHE A 93 13.67 1.59 -1.70
C PHE A 93 13.78 0.89 -3.05
N GLY A 94 12.74 0.21 -3.52
CA GLY A 94 12.68 -0.35 -4.87
C GLY A 94 12.90 0.68 -5.98
N GLY A 95 12.57 1.95 -5.74
CA GLY A 95 12.82 3.05 -6.67
C GLY A 95 14.32 3.25 -7.00
N PHE A 96 15.23 2.91 -6.09
CA PHE A 96 16.67 2.97 -6.34
C PHE A 96 17.17 1.92 -7.34
N LEU A 97 16.38 0.89 -7.62
CA LEU A 97 16.71 -0.10 -8.65
C LEU A 97 16.44 0.42 -10.07
N VAL A 98 15.63 1.46 -10.23
CA VAL A 98 15.31 2.00 -11.56
C VAL A 98 16.54 2.53 -12.30
N PRO A 99 17.42 3.34 -11.70
CA PRO A 99 18.69 3.73 -12.34
C PRO A 99 19.60 2.53 -12.66
N VAL A 100 19.65 1.52 -11.79
CA VAL A 100 20.44 0.30 -12.02
C VAL A 100 19.93 -0.44 -13.24
N MET A 101 18.60 -0.54 -13.40
CA MET A 101 17.98 -1.13 -14.59
C MET A 101 18.29 -0.31 -15.85
N ALA A 102 18.23 1.03 -15.77
CA ALA A 102 18.55 1.91 -16.89
C ALA A 102 20.01 1.74 -17.34
N LEU A 103 20.96 1.73 -16.42
CA LEU A 103 22.37 1.45 -16.70
C LEU A 103 22.58 0.05 -17.28
N GLY A 104 21.86 -0.96 -16.81
CA GLY A 104 21.88 -2.30 -17.38
C GLY A 104 21.41 -2.32 -18.84
N ILE A 105 20.32 -1.60 -19.16
CA ILE A 105 19.80 -1.49 -20.53
C ILE A 105 20.79 -0.76 -21.42
N GLU A 106 21.39 0.31 -20.93
CA GLU A 106 22.37 1.10 -21.69
C GLU A 106 23.65 0.30 -21.99
N SER A 107 24.15 -0.47 -21.02
CA SER A 107 25.42 -1.22 -21.14
C SER A 107 25.28 -2.56 -21.87
N SER A 108 24.23 -3.31 -21.59
CA SER A 108 24.06 -4.70 -22.05
C SER A 108 22.86 -4.90 -22.98
N GLY A 109 22.07 -3.83 -23.20
CA GLY A 109 20.87 -3.86 -24.00
C GLY A 109 19.66 -4.45 -23.25
N PHE A 110 18.47 -4.17 -23.78
CA PHE A 110 17.19 -4.54 -23.18
C PHE A 110 17.05 -6.04 -22.91
N ARG A 111 17.43 -6.89 -23.89
CA ARG A 111 17.24 -8.34 -23.78
C ARG A 111 18.09 -8.97 -22.67
N MET A 112 19.37 -8.61 -22.59
CA MET A 112 20.26 -9.15 -21.56
C MET A 112 19.89 -8.65 -20.17
N THR A 113 19.48 -7.41 -20.04
CA THR A 113 19.04 -6.83 -18.75
C THR A 113 17.77 -7.52 -18.25
N THR A 114 16.75 -7.67 -19.11
CA THR A 114 15.49 -8.34 -18.71
C THR A 114 15.68 -9.82 -18.44
N PHE A 115 16.55 -10.50 -19.20
CA PHE A 115 16.95 -11.88 -18.93
C PHE A 115 17.65 -12.00 -17.56
N GLY A 116 18.62 -11.14 -17.28
CA GLY A 116 19.33 -11.08 -16.00
C GLY A 116 18.40 -10.85 -14.81
N ILE A 117 17.41 -9.96 -14.94
CA ILE A 117 16.38 -9.73 -13.93
C ILE A 117 15.57 -11.01 -13.68
N GLY A 118 15.12 -11.69 -14.74
CA GLY A 118 14.38 -12.95 -14.64
C GLY A 118 15.17 -14.04 -13.90
N VAL A 119 16.43 -14.23 -14.26
CA VAL A 119 17.32 -15.20 -13.59
C VAL A 119 17.56 -14.81 -12.13
N CYS A 120 17.82 -13.55 -11.85
CA CYS A 120 18.02 -13.05 -10.49
C CYS A 120 16.77 -13.29 -9.61
N LEU A 121 15.57 -13.00 -10.10
CA LEU A 121 14.32 -13.26 -9.39
C LEU A 121 14.15 -14.75 -9.09
N LEU A 122 14.37 -15.63 -10.05
CA LEU A 122 14.26 -17.08 -9.86
C LEU A 122 15.31 -17.62 -8.89
N ALA A 123 16.53 -17.09 -8.92
CA ALA A 123 17.60 -17.49 -8.00
C ALA A 123 17.32 -17.03 -6.56
N VAL A 124 16.76 -15.82 -6.39
CA VAL A 124 16.54 -15.19 -5.07
C VAL A 124 15.24 -15.65 -4.42
N VAL A 125 14.18 -15.95 -5.21
CA VAL A 125 12.87 -16.27 -4.65
C VAL A 125 12.89 -17.51 -3.75
N TYR A 126 13.63 -18.53 -4.13
CA TYR A 126 13.69 -19.78 -3.35
C TYR A 126 14.33 -19.59 -1.96
N PRO A 127 15.55 -19.06 -1.81
CA PRO A 127 16.12 -18.79 -0.49
C PRO A 127 15.29 -17.78 0.31
N VAL A 128 14.78 -16.71 -0.32
CA VAL A 128 13.94 -15.74 0.38
C VAL A 128 12.63 -16.38 0.87
N SER A 129 11.99 -17.20 0.05
CA SER A 129 10.75 -17.90 0.48
C SER A 129 10.98 -18.81 1.69
N ARG A 130 12.18 -19.35 1.87
CA ARG A 130 12.51 -20.16 3.07
C ARG A 130 12.66 -19.33 4.34
N LEU A 131 13.01 -18.06 4.23
CA LEU A 131 13.07 -17.14 5.36
C LEU A 131 11.68 -16.65 5.77
N ILE A 132 10.70 -16.68 4.85
CA ILE A 132 9.33 -16.26 5.11
C ILE A 132 8.64 -17.30 6.00
N ARG A 133 8.11 -16.85 7.12
CA ARG A 133 7.34 -17.65 8.08
C ARG A 133 5.92 -17.10 8.14
N ASN A 134 4.92 -17.96 7.93
CA ASN A 134 3.53 -17.51 7.80
C ASN A 134 2.95 -16.99 9.11
N ARG A 135 3.20 -17.71 10.21
CA ARG A 135 2.62 -17.41 11.53
C ARG A 135 3.64 -17.69 12.63
N PRO A 136 3.67 -16.88 13.70
CA PRO A 136 4.53 -17.11 14.85
C PRO A 136 4.17 -18.39 15.61
N GLU A 137 2.90 -18.76 15.64
CA GLU A 137 2.38 -19.94 16.35
C GLU A 137 3.01 -21.25 15.82
N GLU A 138 3.34 -21.33 14.53
CA GLU A 138 4.04 -22.47 13.91
C GLU A 138 5.46 -22.69 14.49
N HIS A 139 5.96 -21.72 15.26
CA HIS A 139 7.30 -21.71 15.86
C HIS A 139 7.26 -21.62 17.39
N GLY A 140 6.09 -21.85 18.01
CA GLY A 140 5.94 -21.76 19.46
C GLY A 140 5.99 -20.34 20.03
N LEU A 141 5.72 -19.33 19.18
CA LEU A 141 5.71 -17.92 19.54
C LEU A 141 4.30 -17.35 19.41
N THR A 142 3.99 -16.36 20.22
CA THR A 142 2.83 -15.48 20.03
C THR A 142 3.24 -14.28 19.15
N PRO A 143 2.27 -13.50 18.66
CA PRO A 143 2.60 -12.22 18.02
C PRO A 143 3.51 -11.36 18.89
N ASP A 144 4.32 -10.53 18.23
CA ASP A 144 5.37 -9.71 18.85
C ASP A 144 6.54 -10.53 19.47
N GLY A 145 6.62 -11.83 19.19
CA GLY A 145 7.78 -12.69 19.50
C GLY A 145 7.85 -13.20 20.95
N LEU A 146 6.76 -13.14 21.70
CA LEU A 146 6.71 -13.67 23.05
C LEU A 146 6.56 -15.21 23.01
N ALA A 147 7.20 -15.94 23.94
CA ALA A 147 7.04 -17.39 24.07
C ALA A 147 5.60 -17.75 24.44
N MET A 148 5.06 -18.81 23.83
CA MET A 148 3.75 -19.32 24.25
C MET A 148 3.79 -19.77 25.71
N PRO A 149 2.76 -19.48 26.53
CA PRO A 149 2.62 -20.06 27.86
C PRO A 149 2.61 -21.59 27.74
N VAL A 150 3.43 -22.25 28.54
CA VAL A 150 3.40 -23.72 28.63
C VAL A 150 2.02 -24.12 29.16
N THR A 151 1.29 -24.92 28.38
CA THR A 151 -0.03 -25.45 28.74
C THR A 151 0.08 -26.20 30.09
N GLY A 152 -0.47 -25.63 31.14
CA GLY A 152 -0.45 -26.21 32.50
C GLY A 152 -0.34 -25.20 33.63
N THR A 153 0.03 -23.98 33.38
CA THR A 153 0.03 -22.92 34.40
C THR A 153 -1.18 -22.01 34.17
N SER A 154 -1.97 -21.84 35.23
CA SER A 154 -3.09 -20.90 35.32
C SER A 154 -2.68 -19.51 34.75
N PRO A 155 -3.61 -18.74 34.18
CA PRO A 155 -3.32 -17.40 33.66
C PRO A 155 -2.54 -16.60 34.70
N ARG A 156 -1.41 -16.02 34.31
CA ARG A 156 -0.68 -15.10 35.19
C ARG A 156 -1.63 -14.00 35.63
N PRO A 157 -1.66 -13.64 36.93
CA PRO A 157 -2.51 -12.57 37.45
C PRO A 157 -2.26 -11.20 36.80
N ASP A 158 -1.12 -11.04 36.09
CA ASP A 158 -0.69 -9.81 35.41
C ASP A 158 -0.98 -9.78 33.89
N SER A 159 -1.74 -10.76 33.35
CA SER A 159 -2.24 -10.62 31.97
C SER A 159 -3.28 -9.51 31.95
N SER A 160 -2.92 -8.38 31.33
CA SER A 160 -3.85 -7.27 31.17
C SER A 160 -5.08 -7.75 30.35
N PRO A 161 -6.28 -7.19 30.59
CA PRO A 161 -7.49 -7.52 29.83
C PRO A 161 -7.30 -7.40 28.30
N GLU A 162 -6.35 -6.60 27.86
CA GLU A 162 -5.98 -6.41 26.44
C GLU A 162 -5.37 -7.68 25.79
N ASP A 163 -4.71 -8.56 26.55
CA ASP A 163 -4.09 -9.78 25.99
C ASP A 163 -5.14 -10.87 25.68
N THR A 164 -6.29 -10.80 26.34
CA THR A 164 -7.44 -11.70 26.11
C THR A 164 -8.36 -11.19 25.00
N GLU A 165 -8.44 -9.87 24.78
CA GLU A 165 -9.26 -9.25 23.72
C GLU A 165 -8.72 -9.48 22.30
N THR A 166 -7.39 -9.69 22.14
CA THR A 166 -6.77 -9.87 20.82
C THR A 166 -7.10 -11.22 20.18
N ALA A 167 -7.45 -12.23 20.98
CA ALA A 167 -7.82 -13.57 20.48
C ALA A 167 -9.29 -13.68 20.03
N GLY A 168 -10.16 -12.73 20.43
CA GLY A 168 -11.61 -12.79 20.21
C GLY A 168 -12.16 -12.05 18.98
N ASN A 169 -11.34 -11.34 18.21
CA ASN A 169 -11.84 -10.37 17.22
C ASN A 169 -11.59 -10.76 15.75
N ASP A 170 -11.43 -12.05 15.44
CA ASP A 170 -11.29 -12.51 14.07
C ASP A 170 -12.65 -12.50 13.34
N MET A 171 -12.89 -11.46 12.55
CA MET A 171 -14.10 -11.32 11.75
C MET A 171 -14.00 -12.06 10.43
N THR A 172 -15.12 -12.65 10.00
CA THR A 172 -15.27 -13.13 8.63
C THR A 172 -15.42 -11.95 7.64
N PRO A 173 -15.08 -12.11 6.35
CA PRO A 173 -15.28 -11.05 5.36
C PRO A 173 -16.72 -10.55 5.30
N HIS A 174 -17.69 -11.45 5.42
CA HIS A 174 -19.12 -11.10 5.43
C HIS A 174 -19.50 -10.24 6.64
N GLN A 175 -18.93 -10.51 7.82
CA GLN A 175 -19.16 -9.68 9.00
C GLN A 175 -18.51 -8.30 8.85
N ALA A 176 -17.26 -8.26 8.34
CA ALA A 176 -16.55 -7.00 8.08
C ALA A 176 -17.35 -6.07 7.14
N LEU A 177 -17.86 -6.60 6.03
CA LEU A 177 -18.66 -5.86 5.05
C LEU A 177 -19.93 -5.22 5.62
N LYS A 178 -20.47 -5.74 6.72
CA LYS A 178 -21.66 -5.20 7.40
C LYS A 178 -21.32 -4.04 8.35
N THR A 179 -20.04 -3.78 8.61
CA THR A 179 -19.63 -2.75 9.55
C THR A 179 -19.46 -1.38 8.88
N VAL A 180 -19.86 -0.33 9.60
CA VAL A 180 -19.58 1.05 9.17
C VAL A 180 -18.08 1.30 9.07
N ALA A 181 -17.30 0.71 9.97
CA ALA A 181 -15.84 0.84 9.98
C ALA A 181 -15.20 0.37 8.67
N PHE A 182 -15.66 -0.74 8.09
CA PHE A 182 -15.14 -1.24 6.82
C PHE A 182 -15.34 -0.21 5.70
N TRP A 183 -16.54 0.33 5.54
CA TRP A 183 -16.85 1.29 4.49
C TRP A 183 -16.19 2.65 4.72
N ALA A 184 -16.04 3.07 5.97
CA ALA A 184 -15.27 4.27 6.31
C ALA A 184 -13.80 4.14 5.87
N ILE A 185 -13.18 3.00 6.12
CA ILE A 185 -11.80 2.72 5.68
C ILE A 185 -11.72 2.63 4.14
N VAL A 186 -12.72 2.01 3.48
CA VAL A 186 -12.82 1.97 2.01
C VAL A 186 -12.86 3.37 1.42
N VAL A 187 -13.72 4.25 1.95
CA VAL A 187 -13.84 5.64 1.48
C VAL A 187 -12.52 6.38 1.70
N ALA A 188 -11.97 6.33 2.91
CA ALA A 188 -10.70 7.01 3.23
C ALA A 188 -9.54 6.54 2.34
N ARG A 189 -9.44 5.23 2.07
CA ARG A 189 -8.44 4.66 1.16
C ARG A 189 -8.64 5.15 -0.27
N THR A 190 -9.86 5.03 -0.77
CA THR A 190 -10.18 5.32 -2.18
C THR A 190 -9.94 6.79 -2.50
N THR A 191 -10.45 7.71 -1.68
CA THR A 191 -10.27 9.15 -1.89
C THR A 191 -8.80 9.58 -1.79
N SER A 192 -8.06 8.98 -0.87
CA SER A 192 -6.63 9.24 -0.75
C SER A 192 -5.84 8.72 -1.95
N VAL A 193 -6.20 7.55 -2.50
CA VAL A 193 -5.57 6.98 -3.70
C VAL A 193 -5.84 7.85 -4.94
N VAL A 194 -7.03 8.43 -5.07
CA VAL A 194 -7.36 9.42 -6.12
C VAL A 194 -6.29 10.52 -6.20
N SER A 195 -5.98 11.12 -5.05
CA SER A 195 -4.94 12.18 -4.99
C SER A 195 -3.57 11.66 -5.41
N ILE A 196 -3.17 10.45 -4.97
CA ILE A 196 -1.83 9.92 -5.25
C ILE A 196 -1.60 9.68 -6.73
N VAL A 197 -2.54 9.01 -7.37
CA VAL A 197 -2.35 8.64 -8.78
C VAL A 197 -2.43 9.88 -9.66
N SER A 198 -3.29 10.83 -9.31
CA SER A 198 -3.37 12.11 -10.02
C SER A 198 -2.10 12.93 -9.85
N MET A 199 -1.51 12.97 -8.64
CA MET A 199 -0.22 13.66 -8.42
C MET A 199 0.91 12.98 -9.19
N ALA A 200 0.94 11.65 -9.26
CA ALA A 200 1.97 10.94 -10.00
C ALA A 200 1.97 11.25 -11.52
N VAL A 201 0.82 11.62 -12.08
CA VAL A 201 0.67 11.92 -13.52
C VAL A 201 0.68 13.42 -13.78
N HIS A 202 -0.01 14.22 -12.99
CA HIS A 202 -0.35 15.61 -13.33
C HIS A 202 0.41 16.66 -12.49
N LEU A 203 1.22 16.28 -11.50
CA LEU A 203 1.96 17.24 -10.67
C LEU A 203 3.01 18.00 -11.49
N VAL A 204 3.87 17.27 -12.22
CA VAL A 204 4.92 17.91 -13.03
C VAL A 204 4.32 18.78 -14.14
N PRO A 205 3.34 18.30 -14.94
CA PRO A 205 2.62 19.17 -15.88
C PRO A 205 2.05 20.42 -15.24
N LYS A 206 1.32 20.31 -14.11
CA LYS A 206 0.77 21.49 -13.41
C LYS A 206 1.84 22.51 -13.06
N LEU A 207 2.99 22.07 -12.52
CA LEU A 207 4.06 22.97 -12.12
C LEU A 207 4.78 23.61 -13.32
N THR A 208 4.93 22.88 -14.43
CA THR A 208 5.52 23.43 -15.65
C THR A 208 4.58 24.43 -16.34
N ASP A 209 3.26 24.22 -16.31
CA ASP A 209 2.27 25.16 -16.83
C ASP A 209 2.26 26.49 -16.09
N THR A 210 2.70 26.52 -14.82
CA THR A 210 2.90 27.76 -14.05
C THR A 210 4.24 28.46 -14.33
N GLY A 211 5.00 27.98 -15.32
CA GLY A 211 6.30 28.55 -15.73
C GLY A 211 7.51 28.01 -14.97
N MET A 212 7.35 27.01 -14.12
CA MET A 212 8.49 26.37 -13.44
C MET A 212 9.28 25.51 -14.42
N SER A 213 10.61 25.49 -14.26
CA SER A 213 11.45 24.58 -15.04
C SER A 213 11.15 23.11 -14.68
N LEU A 214 11.36 22.19 -15.62
CA LEU A 214 11.21 20.76 -15.40
C LEU A 214 12.08 20.28 -14.23
N VAL A 215 13.27 20.84 -14.07
CA VAL A 215 14.17 20.52 -12.94
C VAL A 215 13.53 20.92 -11.62
N THR A 216 12.99 22.13 -11.52
CA THR A 216 12.33 22.66 -10.32
C THR A 216 11.08 21.83 -9.98
N ALA A 217 10.27 21.47 -10.97
CA ALA A 217 9.10 20.63 -10.76
C ALA A 217 9.49 19.24 -10.22
N ASN A 218 10.56 18.63 -10.73
CA ASN A 218 11.06 17.36 -10.23
C ASN A 218 11.70 17.48 -8.83
N LEU A 219 12.26 18.60 -8.45
CA LEU A 219 12.71 18.83 -7.05
C LEU A 219 11.52 18.82 -6.08
N VAL A 220 10.36 19.34 -6.46
CA VAL A 220 9.13 19.26 -5.65
C VAL A 220 8.72 17.78 -5.46
N VAL A 221 8.77 16.97 -6.54
CA VAL A 221 8.51 15.51 -6.45
C VAL A 221 9.52 14.84 -5.52
N MET A 222 10.80 15.13 -5.67
CA MET A 222 11.86 14.57 -4.84
C MET A 222 11.65 14.93 -3.36
N THR A 223 11.24 16.16 -3.06
CA THR A 223 11.00 16.64 -1.71
C THR A 223 9.92 15.80 -1.01
N TYR A 224 8.74 15.63 -1.61
CA TYR A 224 7.67 14.87 -0.95
C TYR A 224 7.99 13.37 -0.86
N THR A 225 8.65 12.80 -1.85
CA THR A 225 9.01 11.37 -1.81
C THR A 225 10.08 11.08 -0.77
N THR A 226 11.06 11.95 -0.62
CA THR A 226 12.11 11.83 0.41
C THR A 226 11.51 11.94 1.81
N LEU A 227 10.61 12.91 2.03
CA LEU A 227 9.94 13.09 3.33
C LEU A 227 8.99 11.94 3.68
N ALA A 228 8.46 11.23 2.69
CA ALA A 228 7.50 10.15 2.92
C ALA A 228 8.09 8.98 3.73
N ILE A 229 9.38 8.66 3.54
CA ILE A 229 10.02 7.54 4.25
C ILE A 229 10.10 7.80 5.76
N PRO A 230 10.76 8.86 6.24
CA PRO A 230 10.84 9.13 7.67
C PRO A 230 9.47 9.42 8.29
N SER A 231 8.58 10.10 7.56
CA SER A 231 7.24 10.40 8.04
C SER A 231 6.40 9.14 8.24
N GLY A 232 6.55 8.15 7.37
CA GLY A 232 5.87 6.85 7.50
C GLY A 232 6.31 6.10 8.75
N LEU A 233 7.61 6.07 9.02
CA LEU A 233 8.16 5.43 10.22
C LEU A 233 7.73 6.17 11.50
N LEU A 234 7.81 7.51 11.51
CA LEU A 234 7.36 8.33 12.64
C LEU A 234 5.85 8.15 12.89
N ALA A 235 5.04 8.18 11.85
CA ALA A 235 3.60 7.96 11.97
C ALA A 235 3.30 6.56 12.56
N GLY A 236 4.03 5.51 12.15
CA GLY A 236 3.92 4.17 12.72
C GLY A 236 4.25 4.14 14.22
N ILE A 237 5.37 4.76 14.63
CA ILE A 237 5.78 4.85 16.04
C ILE A 237 4.74 5.59 16.89
N ILE A 238 4.22 6.72 16.37
CA ILE A 238 3.23 7.52 17.09
C ILE A 238 1.91 6.76 17.19
N ALA A 239 1.49 6.11 16.10
CA ALA A 239 0.25 5.34 16.06
C ALA A 239 0.24 4.17 17.05
N ASP A 240 1.34 3.42 17.15
CA ASP A 240 1.49 2.32 18.11
C ASP A 240 1.49 2.78 19.58
N ARG A 241 1.80 4.06 19.83
CA ARG A 241 1.81 4.66 21.20
C ARG A 241 0.54 5.41 21.56
N THR A 242 -0.26 5.78 20.57
CA THR A 242 -1.45 6.64 20.79
C THR A 242 -2.71 6.00 20.18
N SER A 243 -3.03 6.35 18.95
CA SER A 243 -4.21 5.87 18.23
C SER A 243 -3.93 5.81 16.73
N THR A 244 -4.05 4.62 16.15
CA THR A 244 -3.92 4.43 14.70
C THR A 244 -4.90 5.32 13.92
N THR A 245 -6.15 5.42 14.40
CA THR A 245 -7.20 6.24 13.76
C THR A 245 -6.88 7.73 13.83
N GLY A 246 -6.40 8.22 14.98
CA GLY A 246 -6.07 9.64 15.17
C GLY A 246 -4.89 10.07 14.29
N VAL A 247 -3.80 9.28 14.26
CA VAL A 247 -2.64 9.59 13.42
C VAL A 247 -3.00 9.48 11.94
N LEU A 248 -3.79 8.47 11.57
CA LEU A 248 -4.29 8.32 10.20
C LEU A 248 -5.15 9.51 9.77
N PHE A 249 -6.04 10.00 10.63
CA PHE A 249 -6.83 11.20 10.37
C PHE A 249 -5.94 12.41 10.07
N MET A 250 -4.90 12.64 10.86
CA MET A 250 -3.95 13.74 10.64
C MET A 250 -3.18 13.58 9.32
N CYS A 251 -2.76 12.37 8.98
CA CYS A 251 -2.08 12.09 7.70
C CYS A 251 -3.00 12.37 6.50
N LEU A 252 -4.26 11.93 6.57
CA LEU A 252 -5.25 12.18 5.51
C LEU A 252 -5.61 13.65 5.40
N LEU A 253 -5.73 14.34 6.53
CA LEU A 253 -6.00 15.78 6.57
C LEU A 253 -4.87 16.57 5.91
N LEU A 254 -3.62 16.30 6.29
CA LEU A 254 -2.45 16.91 5.67
C LEU A 254 -2.41 16.67 4.16
N GLN A 255 -2.76 15.45 3.72
CA GLN A 255 -2.83 15.13 2.29
C GLN A 255 -3.94 15.92 1.59
N ALA A 256 -5.14 16.02 2.16
CA ALA A 256 -6.25 16.76 1.57
C ALA A 256 -5.97 18.28 1.48
N VAL A 257 -5.44 18.86 2.57
CA VAL A 257 -5.05 20.28 2.61
C VAL A 257 -3.92 20.58 1.63
N SER A 258 -2.91 19.70 1.53
CA SER A 258 -1.81 19.91 0.59
C SER A 258 -2.27 19.95 -0.87
N VAL A 259 -3.25 19.10 -1.24
CA VAL A 259 -3.81 19.13 -2.61
C VAL A 259 -4.60 20.44 -2.85
N ALA A 260 -5.28 20.99 -1.84
CA ALA A 260 -5.90 22.32 -1.94
C ALA A 260 -4.85 23.41 -2.15
N VAL A 261 -3.74 23.36 -1.40
CA VAL A 261 -2.60 24.29 -1.58
C VAL A 261 -2.04 24.20 -3.00
N LEU A 262 -1.89 22.98 -3.53
CA LEU A 262 -1.40 22.77 -4.89
C LEU A 262 -2.36 23.33 -5.95
N ALA A 263 -3.68 23.24 -5.73
CA ALA A 263 -4.68 23.76 -6.67
C ALA A 263 -4.50 25.27 -6.92
N VAL A 264 -4.11 26.03 -5.88
CA VAL A 264 -3.89 27.50 -5.96
C VAL A 264 -2.40 27.88 -6.07
N SER A 265 -1.52 26.89 -6.26
CA SER A 265 -0.07 27.13 -6.25
C SER A 265 0.39 27.70 -7.59
N ASP A 266 0.85 28.96 -7.57
CA ASP A 266 1.46 29.64 -8.70
C ASP A 266 2.92 30.04 -8.43
N SER A 267 3.49 29.61 -7.30
CA SER A 267 4.85 29.93 -6.89
C SER A 267 5.58 28.70 -6.35
N LEU A 268 6.92 28.71 -6.46
CA LEU A 268 7.77 27.67 -5.89
C LEU A 268 7.56 27.52 -4.37
N GLY A 269 7.33 28.62 -3.66
CA GLY A 269 7.09 28.59 -2.22
C GLY A 269 5.87 27.75 -1.85
N LEU A 270 4.72 27.97 -2.53
CA LEU A 270 3.51 27.19 -2.32
C LEU A 270 3.67 25.72 -2.78
N ALA A 271 4.41 25.49 -3.87
CA ALA A 271 4.73 24.13 -4.32
C ALA A 271 5.60 23.37 -3.31
N LEU A 272 6.52 24.02 -2.61
CA LEU A 272 7.30 23.40 -1.54
C LEU A 272 6.47 23.18 -0.27
N VAL A 273 5.56 24.11 0.09
CA VAL A 273 4.60 23.90 1.18
C VAL A 273 3.74 22.66 0.89
N PHE A 274 3.20 22.56 -0.33
CA PHE A 274 2.52 21.35 -0.79
C PHE A 274 3.40 20.11 -0.60
N ALA A 275 4.65 20.12 -1.09
CA ALA A 275 5.53 18.96 -1.05
C ALA A 275 5.82 18.47 0.39
N VAL A 276 6.03 19.39 1.33
CA VAL A 276 6.27 19.04 2.74
C VAL A 276 5.01 18.45 3.36
N MET A 277 3.88 19.12 3.25
CA MET A 277 2.61 18.64 3.82
C MET A 277 2.17 17.31 3.21
N TYR A 278 2.27 17.21 1.88
CA TYR A 278 1.90 16.00 1.15
C TYR A 278 2.82 14.83 1.51
N GLY A 279 4.13 15.06 1.58
CA GLY A 279 5.12 14.04 1.95
C GLY A 279 4.88 13.46 3.32
N ILE A 280 4.57 14.31 4.31
CA ILE A 280 4.25 13.87 5.67
C ILE A 280 2.95 13.05 5.67
N GLY A 281 1.88 13.55 5.05
CA GLY A 281 0.59 12.85 4.98
C GLY A 281 0.67 11.55 4.19
N PHE A 282 1.35 11.56 3.03
CA PHE A 282 1.52 10.39 2.16
C PHE A 282 2.31 9.27 2.84
N GLY A 283 3.40 9.59 3.55
CA GLY A 283 4.24 8.59 4.20
C GLY A 283 3.51 7.76 5.24
N GLY A 284 2.77 8.41 6.14
CA GLY A 284 2.07 7.72 7.25
C GLY A 284 0.80 6.98 6.82
N ARG A 285 0.11 7.46 5.80
CA ARG A 285 -1.22 6.94 5.46
C ARG A 285 -1.22 5.48 4.97
N VAL A 286 -0.26 5.05 4.14
CA VAL A 286 -0.24 3.68 3.57
C VAL A 286 -0.12 2.61 4.65
N PRO A 287 0.89 2.69 5.55
CA PRO A 287 1.01 1.71 6.62
C PRO A 287 -0.19 1.74 7.58
N LEU A 288 -0.70 2.93 7.92
CA LEU A 288 -1.79 3.06 8.89
C LEU A 288 -3.14 2.58 8.35
N LEU A 289 -3.48 2.86 7.06
CA LEU A 289 -4.66 2.30 6.41
C LEU A 289 -4.62 0.77 6.30
N THR A 290 -3.45 0.19 6.40
CA THR A 290 -3.29 -1.26 6.36
C THR A 290 -3.31 -1.84 7.78
N ALA A 291 -2.64 -1.18 8.73
CA ALA A 291 -2.62 -1.58 10.13
C ALA A 291 -4.03 -1.57 10.75
N ILE A 292 -4.84 -0.54 10.47
CA ILE A 292 -6.20 -0.40 11.02
C ILE A 292 -7.12 -1.58 10.62
N ILE A 293 -6.92 -2.18 9.43
CA ILE A 293 -7.67 -3.38 9.02
C ILE A 293 -7.35 -4.55 9.95
N GLY A 294 -6.08 -4.75 10.25
CA GLY A 294 -5.66 -5.79 11.19
C GLY A 294 -6.13 -5.55 12.62
N ASP A 295 -6.13 -4.26 13.07
CA ASP A 295 -6.58 -3.87 14.40
C ASP A 295 -8.10 -4.07 14.59
N TYR A 296 -8.88 -3.89 13.53
CA TYR A 296 -10.35 -3.90 13.59
C TYR A 296 -10.96 -5.24 13.25
N PHE A 297 -10.39 -5.98 12.30
CA PHE A 297 -10.97 -7.20 11.74
C PHE A 297 -10.19 -8.48 12.06
N GLY A 298 -9.04 -8.34 12.73
CA GLY A 298 -8.23 -9.47 13.14
C GLY A 298 -7.25 -9.98 12.08
N ARG A 299 -6.74 -11.23 12.30
CA ARG A 299 -5.65 -11.78 11.48
C ARG A 299 -6.10 -12.90 10.54
N ARG A 300 -7.15 -13.64 10.89
CA ARG A 300 -7.54 -14.90 10.22
C ARG A 300 -7.94 -14.70 8.76
N HIS A 301 -8.67 -13.65 8.45
CA HIS A 301 -9.17 -13.32 7.12
C HIS A 301 -8.65 -11.97 6.61
N PHE A 302 -7.50 -11.55 7.13
CA PHE A 302 -6.94 -10.23 6.83
C PHE A 302 -6.68 -10.02 5.34
N GLY A 303 -6.11 -11.01 4.65
CA GLY A 303 -5.82 -10.92 3.23
C GLY A 303 -7.09 -10.73 2.39
N THR A 304 -8.13 -11.53 2.66
CA THR A 304 -9.43 -11.41 1.98
C THR A 304 -10.09 -10.05 2.22
N ILE A 305 -10.12 -9.59 3.48
CA ILE A 305 -10.73 -8.30 3.86
C ILE A 305 -9.97 -7.14 3.21
N LEU A 306 -8.63 -7.19 3.23
CA LEU A 306 -7.78 -6.19 2.58
C LEU A 306 -8.00 -6.18 1.06
N GLY A 307 -8.03 -7.35 0.42
CA GLY A 307 -8.26 -7.48 -1.02
C GLY A 307 -9.59 -6.87 -1.46
N ILE A 308 -10.68 -7.15 -0.72
CA ILE A 308 -12.00 -6.55 -0.99
C ILE A 308 -11.96 -5.03 -0.76
N ASN A 309 -11.31 -4.58 0.32
CA ASN A 309 -11.17 -3.16 0.65
C ASN A 309 -10.44 -2.36 -0.45
N MET A 310 -9.54 -3.01 -1.21
CA MET A 310 -8.78 -2.37 -2.27
C MET A 310 -9.52 -2.22 -3.60
N ILE A 311 -10.65 -2.91 -3.83
CA ILE A 311 -11.37 -2.88 -5.12
C ILE A 311 -11.72 -1.45 -5.55
N PRO A 312 -12.42 -0.62 -4.74
CA PRO A 312 -12.77 0.73 -5.16
C PRO A 312 -11.54 1.62 -5.41
N SER A 313 -10.47 1.42 -4.63
CA SER A 313 -9.21 2.15 -4.81
C SER A 313 -8.56 1.83 -6.15
N ASN A 314 -8.57 0.55 -6.56
CA ASN A 314 -7.99 0.13 -7.84
C ASN A 314 -8.77 0.69 -9.03
N VAL A 315 -10.11 0.78 -8.94
CA VAL A 315 -10.94 1.46 -9.94
C VAL A 315 -10.61 2.96 -9.98
N ALA A 316 -10.50 3.60 -8.81
CA ALA A 316 -10.15 5.01 -8.70
C ALA A 316 -8.77 5.34 -9.28
N MET A 317 -7.81 4.41 -9.21
CA MET A 317 -6.49 4.55 -9.82
C MET A 317 -6.53 4.69 -11.35
N ILE A 318 -7.55 4.16 -12.00
CA ILE A 318 -7.75 4.29 -13.45
C ILE A 318 -8.52 5.56 -13.77
N VAL A 319 -9.60 5.80 -13.04
CA VAL A 319 -10.53 6.90 -13.33
C VAL A 319 -9.96 8.27 -12.99
N ALA A 320 -9.24 8.41 -11.89
CA ALA A 320 -8.81 9.71 -11.39
C ALA A 320 -7.86 10.47 -12.34
N PRO A 321 -6.80 9.86 -12.91
CA PRO A 321 -5.96 10.58 -13.88
C PRO A 321 -6.70 10.93 -15.18
N LEU A 322 -7.61 10.05 -15.64
CA LEU A 322 -8.41 10.31 -16.82
C LEU A 322 -9.36 11.49 -16.60
N PHE A 323 -9.99 11.57 -15.43
CA PHE A 323 -10.81 12.72 -15.04
C PHE A 323 -9.99 14.02 -15.00
N ALA A 324 -8.78 13.98 -14.42
CA ALA A 324 -7.93 15.17 -14.36
C ALA A 324 -7.49 15.63 -15.75
N GLY A 325 -7.12 14.71 -16.64
CA GLY A 325 -6.77 15.02 -18.03
C GLY A 325 -7.95 15.59 -18.79
N TYR A 326 -9.12 14.96 -18.71
CA TYR A 326 -10.34 15.45 -19.37
C TYR A 326 -10.76 16.85 -18.89
N MET A 327 -10.68 17.11 -17.58
CA MET A 327 -10.97 18.44 -17.03
C MET A 327 -9.94 19.48 -17.47
N PHE A 328 -8.68 19.08 -17.61
CA PHE A 328 -7.64 19.96 -18.15
C PHE A 328 -7.89 20.30 -19.61
N ASP A 329 -8.28 19.32 -20.44
CA ASP A 329 -8.57 19.56 -21.86
C ASP A 329 -9.69 20.58 -22.06
N ILE A 330 -10.71 20.59 -21.18
CA ILE A 330 -11.84 21.51 -21.23
C ILE A 330 -11.47 22.90 -20.66
N ASN A 331 -10.83 22.94 -19.49
CA ASN A 331 -10.64 24.18 -18.73
C ASN A 331 -9.27 24.81 -18.94
N GLN A 332 -8.33 24.12 -19.61
CA GLN A 332 -6.91 24.49 -19.75
C GLN A 332 -6.27 24.83 -18.37
N SER A 333 -6.75 24.17 -17.32
CA SER A 333 -6.32 24.40 -15.93
C SER A 333 -6.51 23.16 -15.07
N TYR A 334 -5.55 22.92 -14.19
CA TYR A 334 -5.61 21.88 -13.15
C TYR A 334 -6.37 22.31 -11.88
N PHE A 335 -6.86 23.54 -11.81
CA PHE A 335 -7.55 24.05 -10.63
C PHE A 335 -8.78 23.20 -10.26
N VAL A 336 -9.69 22.99 -11.22
CA VAL A 336 -10.94 22.24 -10.99
C VAL A 336 -10.68 20.80 -10.54
N PRO A 337 -9.87 19.98 -11.23
CA PRO A 337 -9.62 18.62 -10.79
C PRO A 337 -8.94 18.55 -9.42
N PHE A 338 -7.99 19.43 -9.11
CA PHE A 338 -7.30 19.38 -7.81
C PHE A 338 -8.18 19.85 -6.66
N VAL A 339 -9.04 20.84 -6.87
CA VAL A 339 -10.08 21.20 -5.89
C VAL A 339 -11.03 20.02 -5.66
N ALA A 340 -11.51 19.36 -6.71
CA ALA A 340 -12.36 18.17 -6.58
C ALA A 340 -11.67 17.05 -5.79
N PHE A 341 -10.39 16.78 -6.06
CA PHE A 341 -9.61 15.77 -5.33
C PHE A 341 -9.35 16.16 -3.87
N SER A 342 -9.16 17.45 -3.59
CA SER A 342 -9.05 17.94 -2.23
C SER A 342 -10.36 17.74 -1.45
N VAL A 343 -11.50 18.10 -2.05
CA VAL A 343 -12.83 17.88 -1.45
C VAL A 343 -13.08 16.41 -1.18
N LEU A 344 -12.79 15.53 -2.15
CA LEU A 344 -12.85 14.07 -1.95
C LEU A 344 -11.91 13.62 -0.82
N GLY A 345 -10.71 14.18 -0.74
CA GLY A 345 -9.75 13.93 0.33
C GLY A 345 -10.30 14.30 1.71
N PHE A 346 -10.97 15.46 1.84
CA PHE A 346 -11.65 15.85 3.08
C PHE A 346 -12.79 14.88 3.43
N LEU A 347 -13.61 14.47 2.46
CA LEU A 347 -14.65 13.47 2.69
C LEU A 347 -14.07 12.17 3.24
N GLY A 348 -12.97 11.68 2.66
CA GLY A 348 -12.27 10.49 3.17
C GLY A 348 -11.66 10.70 4.55
N THR A 349 -11.11 11.88 4.81
CA THR A 349 -10.56 12.25 6.12
C THR A 349 -11.62 12.21 7.21
N PHE A 350 -12.78 12.80 6.96
CA PHE A 350 -13.87 12.77 7.94
C PHE A 350 -14.55 11.41 8.04
N ALA A 351 -14.60 10.64 6.95
CA ALA A 351 -15.12 9.28 6.97
C ALA A 351 -14.38 8.40 7.98
N ILE A 352 -13.06 8.55 8.15
CA ILE A 352 -12.29 7.72 9.07
C ILE A 352 -12.70 7.91 10.55
N LEU A 353 -13.29 9.03 10.91
CA LEU A 353 -13.79 9.26 12.26
C LEU A 353 -14.99 8.35 12.61
N PHE A 354 -15.72 7.86 11.61
CA PHE A 354 -16.78 6.88 11.78
C PHE A 354 -16.27 5.44 11.86
N ALA A 355 -14.97 5.21 11.59
CA ALA A 355 -14.34 3.92 11.75
C ALA A 355 -14.08 3.65 13.24
N LYS A 356 -15.11 3.21 13.95
CA LYS A 356 -14.98 2.71 15.33
C LYS A 356 -14.70 1.23 15.32
N ARG A 357 -13.84 0.74 16.23
CA ARG A 357 -13.53 -0.68 16.36
C ARG A 357 -14.82 -1.48 16.58
N PRO A 358 -15.16 -2.41 15.70
CA PRO A 358 -16.39 -3.17 15.84
C PRO A 358 -16.28 -4.09 17.06
N THR A 359 -17.24 -4.03 17.97
CA THR A 359 -17.39 -4.99 19.06
C THR A 359 -18.39 -6.05 18.62
N TYR A 360 -17.91 -7.24 18.26
CA TYR A 360 -18.79 -8.38 18.07
C TYR A 360 -18.80 -9.21 19.35
N PHE A 361 -19.97 -9.25 19.99
CA PHE A 361 -20.25 -10.28 20.97
C PHE A 361 -20.33 -11.61 20.20
N VAL A 362 -19.48 -12.57 20.54
CA VAL A 362 -19.69 -13.95 20.13
C VAL A 362 -21.03 -14.37 20.72
N GLN A 363 -22.08 -14.40 19.88
CA GLN A 363 -23.30 -15.09 20.28
C GLN A 363 -22.94 -16.57 20.40
N SER A 364 -22.93 -17.00 21.66
CA SER A 364 -22.79 -18.39 22.10
C SER A 364 -23.84 -19.30 21.48
#